data_0ca48e7009c277348cfb903cba164c4c
#
_entry.id   0ca48e7009c277348cfb903cba164c4c
#
_cell.length_a   1.000
_cell.length_b   1.000
_cell.length_c   1.000
_cell.angle_alpha   90.00
_cell.angle_beta   90.00
_cell.angle_gamma   90.00
#
_symmetry.space_group_name_H-M   'P 1'
#
loop_
_entity.id
_entity.type
_entity.pdbx_description
1 polymer ?
#
loop_
_entity_poly.entity_id
_entity_poly.type
_entity_poly.pdbx_seq_one_letter_code
_entity_poly.pdbx_strand_id
1 'polypeptide(L)'
;GNGIWKELLKTASANITSPVWKDGKIFFESGANGTNNIYSLNPADGQVRRMTAARFGAFDPSFGSSDGRLFFSDYQADGYRIASLPTDSMLFEKTDLNRPASMPFVETLAAQEQFNLDSARLTSVDFNPKRYRKAEHTFKIHSWAPFYYDVAEAMNSGASDLSTIVKPGATLMSQNTLN
;
A
#
# COMPACT_ATOMS: atom_id res chain seq x y z
N GLY A 1 -26.10 17.78 20.89
CA GLY A 1 -26.97 16.61 20.73
C GLY A 1 -26.24 15.38 21.17
N ASN A 2 -26.87 14.52 21.95
CA ASN A 2 -26.34 13.21 22.32
C ASN A 2 -26.39 12.31 21.09
N GLY A 3 -25.40 12.45 20.19
CA GLY A 3 -25.30 11.62 18.99
C GLY A 3 -25.01 10.16 19.36
N ILE A 4 -25.90 9.26 18.98
CA ILE A 4 -25.67 7.82 19.08
C ILE A 4 -24.93 7.41 17.81
N TRP A 5 -23.72 6.92 17.95
CA TRP A 5 -22.97 6.35 16.84
C TRP A 5 -23.57 4.99 16.42
N LYS A 6 -23.82 4.82 15.13
CA LYS A 6 -24.27 3.57 14.56
C LYS A 6 -23.26 3.11 13.51
N GLU A 7 -22.74 1.89 13.67
CA GLU A 7 -21.94 1.25 12.64
C GLU A 7 -22.85 0.87 11.46
N LEU A 8 -22.54 1.37 10.28
CA LEU A 8 -23.32 1.13 9.06
C LEU A 8 -22.77 -0.02 8.23
N LEU A 9 -21.48 -0.25 8.31
CA LEU A 9 -20.78 -1.28 7.53
C LEU A 9 -19.59 -1.79 8.33
N LYS A 10 -19.51 -3.11 8.47
CA LYS A 10 -18.35 -3.79 9.05
C LYS A 10 -17.72 -4.66 7.99
N THR A 11 -16.40 -4.51 7.79
CA THR A 11 -15.63 -5.34 6.87
C THR A 11 -14.47 -5.98 7.62
N ALA A 12 -14.14 -7.22 7.29
CA ALA A 12 -13.03 -7.94 7.90
C ALA A 12 -11.69 -7.64 7.20
N SER A 13 -11.72 -7.37 5.89
CA SER A 13 -10.50 -7.29 5.05
C SER A 13 -10.50 -6.12 4.06
N ALA A 14 -11.63 -5.45 3.83
CA ALA A 14 -11.71 -4.37 2.87
C ALA A 14 -11.35 -3.03 3.51
N ASN A 15 -10.41 -2.31 2.91
CA ASN A 15 -10.15 -0.92 3.25
C ASN A 15 -11.24 -0.02 2.65
N ILE A 16 -11.76 0.92 3.43
CA ILE A 16 -12.79 1.87 3.03
C ILE A 16 -12.24 3.27 3.23
N THR A 17 -12.17 4.04 2.14
CA THR A 17 -11.62 5.39 2.14
C THR A 17 -12.51 6.34 1.33
N SER A 18 -12.28 7.66 1.48
CA SER A 18 -12.94 8.74 0.73
C SER A 18 -14.48 8.68 0.71
N PRO A 19 -15.18 8.59 1.86
CA PRO A 19 -16.63 8.48 1.87
C PRO A 19 -17.30 9.80 1.47
N VAL A 20 -18.29 9.73 0.56
CA VAL A 20 -19.09 10.84 0.07
C VAL A 20 -20.57 10.50 0.18
N TRP A 21 -21.35 11.40 0.77
CA TRP A 21 -22.81 11.27 0.84
C TRP A 21 -23.48 11.88 -0.38
N LYS A 22 -24.31 11.11 -1.08
CA LYS A 22 -25.14 11.60 -2.19
C LYS A 22 -26.45 10.80 -2.29
N ASP A 23 -27.57 11.48 -2.38
CA ASP A 23 -28.90 10.93 -2.63
C ASP A 23 -29.25 9.73 -1.74
N GLY A 24 -29.03 9.86 -0.43
CA GLY A 24 -29.35 8.81 0.55
C GLY A 24 -28.39 7.62 0.57
N LYS A 25 -27.29 7.67 -0.16
CA LYS A 25 -26.26 6.64 -0.20
C LYS A 25 -24.89 7.18 0.18
N ILE A 26 -24.02 6.31 0.65
CA ILE A 26 -22.62 6.63 0.91
C ILE A 26 -21.80 5.98 -0.21
N PHE A 27 -21.09 6.80 -0.97
CA PHE A 27 -20.12 6.35 -1.95
C PHE A 27 -18.73 6.36 -1.32
N PHE A 28 -17.92 5.37 -1.63
CA PHE A 28 -16.58 5.21 -1.06
C PHE A 28 -15.71 4.40 -2.01
N GLU A 29 -14.41 4.45 -1.81
CA GLU A 29 -13.48 3.61 -2.55
C GLU A 29 -13.05 2.41 -1.72
N SER A 30 -12.79 1.29 -2.40
CA SER A 30 -12.26 0.07 -1.79
C SER A 30 -11.55 -0.80 -2.81
N GLY A 31 -10.50 -1.50 -2.35
CA GLY A 31 -9.77 -2.53 -3.11
C GLY A 31 -10.33 -3.95 -2.91
N ALA A 32 -11.56 -4.10 -2.43
CA ALA A 32 -12.14 -5.40 -2.07
C ALA A 32 -12.10 -6.48 -3.17
N ASN A 33 -12.09 -6.08 -4.44
CA ASN A 33 -12.00 -6.99 -5.59
C ASN A 33 -10.58 -7.09 -6.18
N GLY A 34 -9.55 -6.70 -5.43
CA GLY A 34 -8.17 -6.71 -5.90
C GLY A 34 -7.76 -5.44 -6.68
N THR A 35 -8.71 -4.59 -7.06
CA THR A 35 -8.48 -3.30 -7.71
C THR A 35 -9.38 -2.26 -7.06
N ASN A 36 -8.85 -1.07 -6.75
CA ASN A 36 -9.66 -0.01 -6.18
C ASN A 36 -10.78 0.39 -7.14
N ASN A 37 -11.99 0.38 -6.63
CA ASN A 37 -13.18 0.79 -7.34
C ASN A 37 -14.07 1.63 -6.42
N ILE A 38 -15.02 2.34 -7.02
CA ILE A 38 -16.02 3.09 -6.28
C ILE A 38 -17.21 2.16 -5.98
N TYR A 39 -17.63 2.17 -4.74
CA TYR A 39 -18.76 1.43 -4.22
C TYR A 39 -19.82 2.38 -3.67
N SER A 40 -21.04 1.91 -3.55
CA SER A 40 -22.09 2.58 -2.82
C SER A 40 -22.65 1.70 -1.73
N LEU A 41 -22.92 2.25 -0.56
CA LEU A 41 -23.66 1.65 0.54
C LEU A 41 -25.02 2.34 0.65
N ASN A 42 -26.08 1.56 0.69
CA ASN A 42 -27.39 2.06 1.11
C ASN A 42 -27.56 1.84 2.62
N PRO A 43 -27.60 2.90 3.45
CA PRO A 43 -27.69 2.76 4.90
C PRO A 43 -29.00 2.16 5.41
N ALA A 44 -30.05 2.13 4.57
CA ALA A 44 -31.37 1.61 4.96
C ALA A 44 -31.41 0.08 5.01
N ASP A 45 -30.72 -0.58 4.09
CA ASP A 45 -30.71 -2.04 3.94
C ASP A 45 -29.33 -2.66 4.06
N GLY A 46 -28.27 -1.86 4.21
CA GLY A 46 -26.87 -2.31 4.31
C GLY A 46 -26.29 -2.87 3.00
N GLN A 47 -27.00 -2.73 1.87
CA GLN A 47 -26.51 -3.27 0.60
C GLN A 47 -25.34 -2.46 0.07
N VAL A 48 -24.28 -3.18 -0.29
CA VAL A 48 -23.11 -2.62 -0.98
C VAL A 48 -23.15 -3.01 -2.46
N ARG A 49 -22.86 -2.03 -3.33
CA ARG A 49 -22.79 -2.23 -4.77
C ARG A 49 -21.53 -1.62 -5.34
N ARG A 50 -20.89 -2.31 -6.27
CA ARG A 50 -19.78 -1.76 -7.05
C ARG A 50 -20.34 -0.88 -8.16
N MET A 51 -19.80 0.31 -8.30
CA MET A 51 -20.28 1.34 -9.23
C MET A 51 -19.39 1.48 -10.45
N THR A 52 -18.09 1.18 -10.32
CA THR A 52 -17.09 1.26 -11.41
C THR A 52 -16.41 -0.07 -11.65
N ALA A 53 -15.84 -0.25 -12.85
CA ALA A 53 -14.94 -1.35 -13.19
C ALA A 53 -13.64 -0.78 -13.79
N ALA A 54 -12.86 -0.11 -12.96
CA ALA A 54 -11.58 0.44 -13.36
C ALA A 54 -10.57 -0.69 -13.59
N ARG A 55 -9.76 -0.56 -14.64
CA ARG A 55 -8.73 -1.55 -14.98
C ARG A 55 -7.58 -1.56 -13.96
N PHE A 56 -7.15 -0.37 -13.54
CA PHE A 56 -6.02 -0.21 -12.62
C PHE A 56 -6.44 0.43 -11.30
N GLY A 57 -7.50 1.23 -11.26
CA GLY A 57 -8.06 1.79 -10.04
C GLY A 57 -8.90 3.04 -10.26
N ALA A 58 -9.97 3.19 -9.47
CA ALA A 58 -10.81 4.38 -9.37
C ALA A 58 -10.79 4.86 -7.92
N PHE A 59 -10.53 6.16 -7.72
CA PHE A 59 -10.26 6.78 -6.42
C PHE A 59 -11.05 8.09 -6.28
N ASP A 60 -11.19 8.59 -5.05
CA ASP A 60 -11.69 9.90 -4.70
C ASP A 60 -13.04 10.25 -5.34
N PRO A 61 -14.12 9.50 -5.04
CA PRO A 61 -15.43 9.76 -5.63
C PRO A 61 -15.93 11.14 -5.24
N SER A 62 -16.47 11.88 -6.20
CA SER A 62 -17.15 13.14 -5.97
C SER A 62 -18.33 13.31 -6.93
N PHE A 63 -19.28 14.17 -6.58
CA PHE A 63 -20.46 14.42 -7.39
C PHE A 63 -20.64 15.93 -7.64
N GLY A 64 -20.96 16.27 -8.88
CA GLY A 64 -21.42 17.60 -9.21
C GLY A 64 -22.76 17.93 -8.53
N SER A 65 -23.02 19.22 -8.34
CA SER A 65 -24.23 19.66 -7.64
C SER A 65 -25.50 19.41 -8.44
N SER A 66 -25.47 19.38 -9.78
CA SER A 66 -26.65 19.37 -10.64
C SER A 66 -26.62 18.40 -11.82
N ASP A 67 -25.50 17.82 -12.16
CA ASP A 67 -25.32 17.09 -13.44
C ASP A 67 -25.46 15.56 -13.34
N GLY A 68 -25.74 15.04 -12.16
CA GLY A 68 -25.96 13.59 -11.97
C GLY A 68 -24.78 12.73 -12.41
N ARG A 69 -23.55 13.24 -12.28
CA ARG A 69 -22.33 12.54 -12.66
C ARG A 69 -21.47 12.24 -11.44
N LEU A 70 -20.93 11.04 -11.43
CA LEU A 70 -19.81 10.66 -10.57
C LEU A 70 -18.52 11.10 -11.24
N PHE A 71 -17.69 11.86 -10.52
CA PHE A 71 -16.31 12.18 -10.88
C PHE A 71 -15.37 11.36 -9.99
N PHE A 72 -14.26 10.92 -10.55
CA PHE A 72 -13.26 10.15 -9.81
C PHE A 72 -11.89 10.24 -10.47
N SER A 73 -10.84 9.95 -9.73
CA SER A 73 -9.49 9.80 -10.23
C SER A 73 -9.33 8.39 -10.82
N ASP A 74 -9.16 8.28 -12.12
CA ASP A 74 -8.92 7.03 -12.84
C ASP A 74 -7.41 6.83 -13.00
N TYR A 75 -6.88 5.74 -12.40
CA TYR A 75 -5.47 5.40 -12.52
C TYR A 75 -5.22 4.62 -13.80
N GLN A 76 -4.27 5.09 -14.60
CA GLN A 76 -3.89 4.53 -15.88
C GLN A 76 -2.38 4.25 -15.91
N ALA A 77 -1.89 3.60 -16.96
CA ALA A 77 -0.47 3.27 -17.12
C ALA A 77 0.46 4.50 -17.10
N ASP A 78 -0.06 5.66 -17.49
CA ASP A 78 0.64 6.94 -17.57
C ASP A 78 0.30 7.91 -16.40
N GLY A 79 -0.41 7.43 -15.38
CA GLY A 79 -0.77 8.17 -14.18
C GLY A 79 -2.25 8.38 -13.95
N TYR A 80 -2.60 9.37 -13.13
CA TYR A 80 -3.99 9.68 -12.79
C TYR A 80 -4.63 10.64 -13.79
N ARG A 81 -5.91 10.36 -14.11
CA ARG A 81 -6.76 11.23 -14.92
C ARG A 81 -8.08 11.47 -14.21
N ILE A 82 -8.68 12.63 -14.39
CA ILE A 82 -10.04 12.88 -13.93
C ILE A 82 -11.01 12.25 -14.94
N ALA A 83 -11.82 11.31 -14.45
CA ALA A 83 -12.86 10.66 -15.22
C ALA A 83 -14.25 11.04 -14.69
N SER A 84 -15.26 10.93 -15.52
CA SER A 84 -16.65 11.09 -15.09
C SER A 84 -17.56 10.05 -15.70
N LEU A 85 -18.50 9.57 -14.90
CA LEU A 85 -19.47 8.55 -15.28
C LEU A 85 -20.89 9.06 -14.97
N PRO A 86 -21.82 9.06 -15.95
CA PRO A 86 -23.22 9.33 -15.65
C PRO A 86 -23.76 8.33 -14.64
N THR A 87 -24.65 8.76 -13.75
CA THR A 87 -25.19 7.91 -12.70
C THR A 87 -26.03 6.74 -13.24
N ASP A 88 -26.63 6.88 -14.40
CA ASP A 88 -27.37 5.81 -15.12
C ASP A 88 -26.46 4.77 -15.76
N SER A 89 -25.18 5.10 -15.96
CA SER A 89 -24.17 4.23 -16.57
C SER A 89 -23.32 3.47 -15.55
N MET A 90 -23.61 3.60 -14.27
CA MET A 90 -22.92 2.86 -13.20
C MET A 90 -23.32 1.38 -13.23
N LEU A 91 -22.40 0.51 -12.80
CA LEU A 91 -22.61 -0.95 -12.84
C LEU A 91 -23.72 -1.45 -11.92
N PHE A 92 -23.89 -0.87 -10.74
CA PHE A 92 -24.79 -1.31 -9.68
C PHE A 92 -24.66 -2.80 -9.30
N GLU A 93 -23.47 -3.36 -9.42
CA GLU A 93 -23.21 -4.76 -9.12
C GLU A 93 -23.19 -5.02 -7.62
N LYS A 94 -24.07 -5.91 -7.13
CA LYS A 94 -24.10 -6.29 -5.72
C LYS A 94 -22.78 -6.96 -5.33
N THR A 95 -22.18 -6.49 -4.25
CA THR A 95 -20.86 -6.95 -3.80
C THR A 95 -20.88 -7.25 -2.30
N ASP A 96 -20.18 -8.33 -1.93
CA ASP A 96 -19.87 -8.67 -0.55
C ASP A 96 -18.40 -8.28 -0.26
N LEU A 97 -18.22 -7.26 0.57
CA LEU A 97 -16.87 -6.78 0.93
C LEU A 97 -16.14 -7.71 1.91
N ASN A 98 -16.81 -8.69 2.49
CA ASN A 98 -16.17 -9.68 3.36
C ASN A 98 -15.60 -10.86 2.58
N ARG A 99 -15.94 -10.98 1.30
CA ARG A 99 -15.36 -12.00 0.44
C ARG A 99 -13.92 -11.61 0.08
N PRO A 100 -12.92 -12.47 0.35
CA PRO A 100 -11.55 -12.21 -0.06
C PRO A 100 -11.49 -11.96 -1.57
N ALA A 101 -10.69 -10.96 -1.97
CA ALA A 101 -10.40 -10.75 -3.38
C ALA A 101 -9.67 -11.98 -3.93
N SER A 102 -10.12 -12.48 -5.07
CA SER A 102 -9.32 -13.44 -5.83
C SER A 102 -8.12 -12.71 -6.41
N MET A 103 -6.94 -13.26 -6.16
CA MET A 103 -5.68 -12.77 -6.70
C MET A 103 -5.07 -13.87 -7.59
N PRO A 104 -5.50 -13.98 -8.85
CA PRO A 104 -5.14 -15.11 -9.72
C PRO A 104 -3.63 -15.30 -9.86
N PHE A 105 -2.86 -14.22 -9.82
CA PHE A 105 -1.41 -14.29 -9.88
C PHE A 105 -0.81 -14.95 -8.62
N VAL A 106 -1.28 -14.57 -7.44
CA VAL A 106 -0.84 -15.15 -6.15
C VAL A 106 -1.28 -16.61 -6.04
N GLU A 107 -2.51 -16.92 -6.48
CA GLU A 107 -3.05 -18.28 -6.51
C GLU A 107 -2.24 -19.17 -7.45
N THR A 108 -1.84 -18.65 -8.62
CA THR A 108 -0.98 -19.37 -9.57
C THR A 108 0.40 -19.62 -9.02
N LEU A 109 1.02 -18.62 -8.38
CA LEU A 109 2.33 -18.78 -7.72
C LEU A 109 2.26 -19.78 -6.56
N ALA A 110 1.25 -19.69 -5.71
CA ALA A 110 1.05 -20.63 -4.61
C ALA A 110 0.88 -22.07 -5.11
N ALA A 111 0.16 -22.26 -6.20
CA ALA A 111 0.01 -23.57 -6.83
C ALA A 111 1.31 -24.09 -7.44
N GLN A 112 2.11 -23.22 -8.05
CA GLN A 112 3.40 -23.56 -8.64
C GLN A 112 4.44 -23.93 -7.57
N GLU A 113 4.51 -23.17 -6.49
CA GLU A 113 5.47 -23.39 -5.40
C GLU A 113 4.98 -24.40 -4.36
N GLN A 114 3.72 -24.84 -4.46
CA GLN A 114 3.03 -25.70 -3.47
C GLN A 114 3.07 -25.12 -2.05
N PHE A 115 3.17 -23.81 -1.96
CA PHE A 115 3.26 -23.06 -0.71
C PHE A 115 2.28 -21.88 -0.70
N ASN A 116 1.52 -21.74 0.37
CA ASN A 116 0.67 -20.59 0.62
C ASN A 116 1.01 -20.02 1.99
N LEU A 117 1.36 -18.74 2.02
CA LEU A 117 1.74 -18.04 3.26
C LEU A 117 0.60 -18.03 4.29
N ASP A 118 -0.66 -17.96 3.85
CA ASP A 118 -1.84 -17.96 4.73
C ASP A 118 -2.03 -19.31 5.44
N SER A 119 -1.55 -20.41 4.85
CA SER A 119 -1.57 -21.75 5.45
C SER A 119 -0.27 -22.12 6.15
N ALA A 120 0.75 -21.27 6.09
CA ALA A 120 2.01 -21.49 6.76
C ALA A 120 1.80 -21.47 8.28
N ARG A 121 2.12 -22.59 8.92
CA ARG A 121 2.19 -22.65 10.38
C ARG A 121 3.43 -21.91 10.83
N LEU A 122 3.29 -20.61 11.10
CA LEU A 122 4.34 -19.84 11.74
C LEU A 122 4.51 -20.38 13.16
N THR A 123 5.66 -20.97 13.44
CA THR A 123 6.02 -21.34 14.81
C THR A 123 6.06 -20.06 15.63
N SER A 124 5.27 -19.98 16.71
CA SER A 124 5.37 -18.86 17.63
C SER A 124 6.77 -18.85 18.22
N VAL A 125 7.55 -17.87 17.86
CA VAL A 125 8.86 -17.65 18.49
C VAL A 125 8.60 -16.88 19.77
N ASP A 126 8.94 -17.50 20.89
CA ASP A 126 8.87 -16.85 22.20
C ASP A 126 9.97 -15.78 22.25
N PHE A 127 9.55 -14.53 22.07
CA PHE A 127 10.45 -13.38 21.97
C PHE A 127 10.71 -12.84 23.38
N ASN A 128 11.90 -13.07 23.93
CA ASN A 128 12.33 -12.47 25.18
C ASN A 128 13.03 -11.14 24.89
N PRO A 129 12.34 -9.98 25.00
CA PRO A 129 12.93 -8.70 24.64
C PRO A 129 14.03 -8.31 25.63
N LYS A 130 15.24 -8.09 25.13
CA LYS A 130 16.35 -7.56 25.92
C LYS A 130 16.42 -6.04 25.75
N ARG A 131 16.75 -5.35 26.85
CA ARG A 131 16.93 -3.90 26.79
C ARG A 131 18.09 -3.56 25.86
N TYR A 132 17.81 -2.76 24.82
CA TYR A 132 18.83 -2.27 23.90
C TYR A 132 19.75 -1.26 24.58
N ARG A 133 21.06 -1.51 24.53
CA ARG A 133 22.10 -0.61 25.09
C ARG A 133 22.85 0.03 23.95
N LYS A 134 22.59 1.33 23.69
CA LYS A 134 23.20 2.07 22.57
C LYS A 134 24.73 2.00 22.58
N ALA A 135 25.36 2.13 23.76
CA ALA A 135 26.82 2.12 23.89
C ALA A 135 27.47 0.80 23.44
N GLU A 136 26.82 -0.33 23.67
CA GLU A 136 27.33 -1.66 23.27
C GLU A 136 27.22 -1.92 21.77
N HIS A 137 26.35 -1.16 21.06
CA HIS A 137 26.10 -1.32 19.64
C HIS A 137 26.66 -0.21 18.77
N THR A 138 27.33 0.79 19.37
CA THR A 138 27.90 1.94 18.63
C THR A 138 29.02 1.50 17.67
N PHE A 139 29.77 0.46 18.00
CA PHE A 139 30.91 -0.05 17.22
C PHE A 139 30.68 -1.47 16.71
N LYS A 140 29.51 -1.77 16.17
CA LYS A 140 29.28 -3.06 15.54
C LYS A 140 29.87 -3.05 14.13
N ILE A 141 31.07 -3.61 13.99
CA ILE A 141 31.72 -3.78 12.69
C ILE A 141 30.93 -4.81 11.91
N HIS A 142 30.37 -4.44 10.76
CA HIS A 142 29.63 -5.34 9.89
C HIS A 142 30.37 -5.69 8.60
N SER A 143 31.37 -4.89 8.21
CA SER A 143 32.19 -5.17 7.05
C SER A 143 33.58 -4.53 7.17
N TRP A 144 34.53 -5.04 6.40
CA TRP A 144 35.85 -4.51 6.29
C TRP A 144 36.36 -4.64 4.85
N ALA A 145 37.31 -3.78 4.48
CA ALA A 145 37.97 -3.83 3.20
C ALA A 145 39.51 -3.67 3.39
N PRO A 146 40.35 -4.41 2.63
CA PRO A 146 41.80 -4.32 2.77
C PRO A 146 42.40 -3.11 2.05
N PHE A 147 41.65 -2.04 1.89
CA PHE A 147 42.06 -0.79 1.27
C PHE A 147 41.37 0.41 1.94
N TYR A 148 41.96 1.55 1.77
CA TYR A 148 41.41 2.83 2.20
C TYR A 148 40.93 3.63 1.00
N TYR A 149 39.73 4.19 1.06
CA TYR A 149 39.17 5.06 0.02
C TYR A 149 39.23 6.52 0.48
N ASP A 150 40.01 7.33 -0.23
CA ASP A 150 40.16 8.75 0.08
C ASP A 150 39.05 9.57 -0.59
N VAL A 151 37.99 9.84 0.19
CA VAL A 151 36.81 10.58 -0.29
C VAL A 151 37.16 12.02 -0.67
N ALA A 152 38.08 12.65 0.06
CA ALA A 152 38.50 14.04 -0.20
C ALA A 152 39.24 14.14 -1.53
N GLU A 153 40.13 13.19 -1.80
CA GLU A 153 40.85 13.11 -3.07
C GLU A 153 39.91 12.78 -4.23
N ALA A 154 38.94 11.88 -4.02
CA ALA A 154 37.93 11.54 -5.02
C ALA A 154 37.05 12.74 -5.43
N MET A 155 36.74 13.61 -4.49
CA MET A 155 35.98 14.84 -4.76
C MET A 155 36.78 15.91 -5.47
N ASN A 156 38.09 16.02 -5.17
CA ASN A 156 38.96 17.06 -5.70
C ASN A 156 39.59 16.71 -7.07
N SER A 157 39.87 15.44 -7.31
CA SER A 157 40.60 15.00 -8.51
C SER A 157 39.72 14.67 -9.72
N GLY A 158 38.38 14.80 -9.60
CA GLY A 158 37.46 14.48 -10.71
C GLY A 158 37.49 13.03 -11.14
N ALA A 159 37.89 12.14 -10.26
CA ALA A 159 37.87 10.66 -10.40
C ALA A 159 38.66 10.11 -11.63
N SER A 160 39.66 10.82 -12.14
CA SER A 160 40.40 10.39 -13.33
C SER A 160 41.45 9.30 -13.07
N ASP A 161 41.88 9.12 -11.82
CA ASP A 161 42.90 8.12 -11.46
C ASP A 161 42.53 7.37 -10.17
N LEU A 162 42.12 6.12 -10.33
CA LEU A 162 41.76 5.24 -9.21
C LEU A 162 42.96 4.94 -8.28
N SER A 163 44.20 5.01 -8.76
CA SER A 163 45.40 4.73 -7.96
C SER A 163 45.65 5.77 -6.89
N THR A 164 45.20 7.00 -7.09
CA THR A 164 45.32 8.09 -6.12
C THR A 164 44.23 8.05 -5.05
N ILE A 165 43.08 7.49 -5.38
CA ILE A 165 41.89 7.44 -4.53
C ILE A 165 41.92 6.20 -3.63
N VAL A 166 42.38 5.06 -4.16
CA VAL A 166 42.42 3.77 -3.44
C VAL A 166 43.85 3.52 -2.96
N LYS A 167 44.04 3.54 -1.66
CA LYS A 167 45.38 3.37 -1.02
C LYS A 167 45.42 2.04 -0.25
N PRO A 168 46.59 1.39 -0.13
CA PRO A 168 46.74 0.25 0.76
C PRO A 168 46.37 0.62 2.20
N GLY A 169 45.56 -0.17 2.84
CA GLY A 169 45.11 0.12 4.19
C GLY A 169 43.99 -0.83 4.64
N ALA A 170 43.29 -0.50 5.69
CA ALA A 170 42.11 -1.20 6.16
C ALA A 170 40.99 -0.21 6.49
N THR A 171 39.85 -0.45 5.89
CA THR A 171 38.62 0.29 6.22
C THR A 171 37.68 -0.61 7.01
N LEU A 172 37.22 -0.13 8.16
CA LEU A 172 36.23 -0.81 8.99
C LEU A 172 34.92 -0.01 8.92
N MET A 173 33.83 -0.67 8.59
CA MET A 173 32.52 -0.06 8.56
C MET A 173 31.69 -0.55 9.74
N SER A 174 31.13 0.41 10.48
CA SER A 174 30.23 0.15 11.60
C SER A 174 28.93 0.90 11.37
N GLN A 175 27.81 0.20 11.52
CA GLN A 175 26.48 0.79 11.37
C GLN A 175 25.59 0.39 12.52
N ASN A 176 24.89 1.36 13.09
CA ASN A 176 23.82 1.10 14.03
C ASN A 176 22.50 0.91 13.25
N THR A 177 21.94 -0.27 13.28
CA THR A 177 20.74 -0.65 12.51
C THR A 177 19.42 -0.13 13.11
N LEU A 178 19.48 0.56 14.26
CA LEU A 178 18.28 1.07 14.95
C LEU A 178 18.21 2.61 14.97
N ASN A 179 18.91 3.26 14.05
CA ASN A 179 18.83 4.71 13.89
C ASN A 179 18.26 5.06 12.54
#